data_9d0d5f8bbb020bb2e8a909ea5660616d
#
_entry.id   9d0d5f8bbb020bb2e8a909ea5660616d
#
_cell.length_a   1.000
_cell.length_b   1.000
_cell.length_c   1.000
_cell.angle_alpha   90.00
_cell.angle_beta   90.00
_cell.angle_gamma   90.00
#
_symmetry.space_group_name_H-M   'P 1'
#
loop_
_entity.id
_entity.type
_entity.pdbx_description
1 polymer ?
#
loop_
_entity_poly.entity_id
_entity_poly.type
_entity_poly.pdbx_seq_one_letter_code
_entity_poly.pdbx_strand_id
1 'polypeptide(L)'
;SYKDITNISIKDQRLLFHDDQDQIAYLKNENQFKGFNGSHENPSEILLVNNNLHLEIQIDPNHPVGKTDKANIKDLLLESAVSTIQDCEDSVAAVDAEDKVIAYRNWLGLMKGDLSETFEKNGKQLTRVLKEDREYLDINGNSFSLPGRSLLLVRNVGHLMQNPAVILDNGEEVFEGILDAMFTICIALYDLNQLNTLPNSRNKSMYIVKPKMHGSEEVTFTCDLFDAVERLFNLEKNTVKVGIMDEERRTTVNLKACIEKAKERII
;
A
#
# COMPACT_ATOMS: atom_id res chain seq x y z
N SER A 1 -20.34 -13.64 -29.74
CA SER A 1 -19.63 -14.85 -29.30
C SER A 1 -18.25 -14.45 -28.80
N TYR A 2 -17.78 -15.06 -27.74
CA TYR A 2 -16.39 -14.90 -27.27
C TYR A 2 -15.49 -15.69 -28.23
N LYS A 3 -14.31 -15.13 -28.52
CA LYS A 3 -13.27 -15.77 -29.32
C LYS A 3 -12.00 -15.88 -28.47
N ASP A 4 -11.24 -16.93 -28.70
CA ASP A 4 -9.96 -17.11 -28.06
C ASP A 4 -8.92 -16.16 -28.68
N ILE A 5 -8.11 -15.54 -27.86
CA ILE A 5 -6.93 -14.79 -28.30
C ILE A 5 -5.78 -15.79 -28.49
N THR A 6 -5.09 -15.71 -29.62
CA THR A 6 -3.93 -16.55 -29.94
C THR A 6 -2.62 -15.79 -29.98
N ASN A 7 -2.67 -14.47 -30.14
CA ASN A 7 -1.51 -13.60 -30.09
C ASN A 7 -1.91 -12.16 -29.72
N ILE A 8 -0.99 -11.44 -29.12
CA ILE A 8 -1.11 -10.01 -28.83
C ILE A 8 0.12 -9.32 -29.42
N SER A 9 -0.10 -8.27 -30.20
CA SER A 9 0.97 -7.49 -30.82
C SER A 9 0.63 -6.00 -30.84
N ILE A 10 1.61 -5.16 -31.15
CA ILE A 10 1.44 -3.72 -31.28
C ILE A 10 1.83 -3.31 -32.68
N LYS A 11 0.96 -2.61 -33.39
CA LYS A 11 1.22 -2.09 -34.74
C LYS A 11 0.51 -0.76 -34.94
N ASP A 12 1.14 0.16 -35.62
CA ASP A 12 0.61 1.50 -35.95
C ASP A 12 0.04 2.21 -34.69
N GLN A 13 0.77 2.11 -33.57
CA GLN A 13 0.41 2.64 -32.26
C GLN A 13 -0.87 2.05 -31.63
N ARG A 14 -1.28 0.86 -32.05
CA ARG A 14 -2.50 0.19 -31.58
C ARG A 14 -2.18 -1.19 -31.05
N LEU A 15 -2.92 -1.61 -30.03
CA LEU A 15 -2.89 -2.97 -29.51
C LEU A 15 -3.80 -3.87 -30.34
N LEU A 16 -3.25 -4.97 -30.86
CA LEU A 16 -3.91 -5.93 -31.71
C LEU A 16 -4.06 -7.25 -30.97
N PHE A 17 -5.26 -7.82 -31.04
CA PHE A 17 -5.58 -9.17 -30.53
C PHE A 17 -5.92 -10.04 -31.74
N HIS A 18 -5.18 -11.12 -31.91
CA HIS A 18 -5.42 -12.08 -32.98
C HIS A 18 -6.24 -13.26 -32.47
N ASP A 19 -7.22 -13.72 -33.24
CA ASP A 19 -7.98 -14.94 -32.96
C ASP A 19 -7.39 -16.17 -33.67
N ASP A 20 -8.01 -17.32 -33.49
CA ASP A 20 -7.61 -18.60 -34.12
C ASP A 20 -7.84 -18.65 -35.65
N GLN A 21 -8.51 -17.66 -36.23
CA GLN A 21 -8.71 -17.46 -37.67
C GLN A 21 -7.88 -16.30 -38.22
N ASP A 22 -6.93 -15.82 -37.44
CA ASP A 22 -6.05 -14.67 -37.74
C ASP A 22 -6.82 -13.35 -37.98
N GLN A 23 -8.07 -13.27 -37.45
CA GLN A 23 -8.83 -12.03 -37.45
C GLN A 23 -8.31 -11.11 -36.34
N ILE A 24 -8.24 -9.83 -36.62
CA ILE A 24 -7.71 -8.82 -35.69
C ILE A 24 -8.87 -8.11 -34.99
N ALA A 25 -8.79 -8.06 -33.68
CA ALA A 25 -9.64 -7.23 -32.85
C ALA A 25 -8.80 -6.14 -32.17
N TYR A 26 -9.47 -5.05 -31.81
CA TYR A 26 -8.89 -3.89 -31.14
C TYR A 26 -9.60 -3.61 -29.83
N LEU A 27 -8.97 -2.83 -28.96
CA LEU A 27 -9.67 -2.29 -27.81
C LEU A 27 -10.83 -1.42 -28.28
N LYS A 28 -12.00 -1.56 -27.65
CA LYS A 28 -13.16 -0.69 -27.91
C LYS A 28 -12.85 0.78 -27.60
N ASN A 29 -12.02 1.02 -26.60
CA ASN A 29 -11.48 2.33 -26.28
C ASN A 29 -9.93 2.21 -26.28
N GLU A 30 -9.31 2.69 -27.33
CA GLU A 30 -7.86 2.60 -27.53
C GLU A 30 -7.05 3.39 -26.48
N ASN A 31 -7.67 4.42 -25.88
CA ASN A 31 -7.03 5.17 -24.78
C ASN A 31 -6.77 4.33 -23.54
N GLN A 32 -7.34 3.13 -23.46
CA GLN A 32 -7.05 2.20 -22.36
C GLN A 32 -5.69 1.52 -22.49
N PHE A 33 -5.07 1.51 -23.66
CA PHE A 33 -3.70 1.04 -23.82
C PHE A 33 -2.74 2.08 -23.27
N LYS A 34 -2.03 1.75 -22.18
CA LYS A 34 -1.18 2.69 -21.46
C LYS A 34 0.30 2.47 -21.74
N GLY A 35 0.73 1.24 -21.86
CA GLY A 35 2.13 0.90 -22.06
C GLY A 35 2.38 -0.59 -22.23
N PHE A 36 3.62 -0.95 -22.40
CA PHE A 36 4.06 -2.33 -22.63
C PHE A 36 5.52 -2.52 -22.21
N ASN A 37 5.93 -3.78 -22.13
CA ASN A 37 7.32 -4.22 -22.10
C ASN A 37 7.56 -5.30 -23.15
N GLY A 38 8.80 -5.53 -23.53
CA GLY A 38 9.17 -6.44 -24.63
C GLY A 38 9.24 -5.72 -25.98
N SER A 39 9.01 -6.43 -27.08
CA SER A 39 8.93 -5.85 -28.43
C SER A 39 7.50 -5.63 -28.88
N HIS A 40 7.31 -4.84 -29.93
CA HIS A 40 5.99 -4.63 -30.51
C HIS A 40 5.35 -5.92 -31.07
N GLU A 41 6.17 -6.81 -31.64
CA GLU A 41 5.69 -8.11 -32.16
C GLU A 41 5.47 -9.15 -31.05
N ASN A 42 6.27 -9.07 -29.99
CA ASN A 42 6.25 -10.01 -28.87
C ASN A 42 6.35 -9.25 -27.54
N PRO A 43 5.27 -8.61 -27.10
CA PRO A 43 5.25 -7.96 -25.82
C PRO A 43 5.29 -9.00 -24.69
N SER A 44 6.06 -8.72 -23.64
CA SER A 44 6.08 -9.53 -22.42
C SER A 44 5.04 -9.08 -21.40
N GLU A 45 4.65 -7.82 -21.46
CA GLU A 45 3.65 -7.22 -20.61
C GLU A 45 2.85 -6.17 -21.39
N ILE A 46 1.54 -6.13 -21.17
CA ILE A 46 0.64 -5.11 -21.70
C ILE A 46 -0.06 -4.44 -20.53
N LEU A 47 0.06 -3.12 -20.44
CA LEU A 47 -0.58 -2.32 -19.41
C LEU A 47 -1.82 -1.63 -19.97
N LEU A 48 -2.97 -1.94 -19.39
CA LEU A 48 -4.25 -1.29 -19.66
C LEU A 48 -4.67 -0.42 -18.48
N VAL A 49 -5.45 0.62 -18.74
CA VAL A 49 -6.02 1.49 -17.71
C VAL A 49 -7.51 1.72 -17.94
N ASN A 50 -8.29 1.66 -16.88
CA ASN A 50 -9.70 2.05 -16.89
C ASN A 50 -10.07 2.70 -15.56
N ASN A 51 -10.61 3.92 -15.61
CA ASN A 51 -10.94 4.71 -14.40
C ASN A 51 -9.77 4.79 -13.41
N ASN A 52 -8.55 5.01 -13.92
CA ASN A 52 -7.29 5.04 -13.18
C ASN A 52 -6.89 3.71 -12.51
N LEU A 53 -7.61 2.62 -12.74
CA LEU A 53 -7.22 1.29 -12.31
C LEU A 53 -6.40 0.62 -13.42
N HIS A 54 -5.22 0.13 -13.09
CA HIS A 54 -4.35 -0.55 -14.03
C HIS A 54 -4.58 -2.07 -14.02
N LEU A 55 -4.54 -2.65 -15.22
CA LEU A 55 -4.50 -4.08 -15.47
C LEU A 55 -3.25 -4.39 -16.29
N GLU A 56 -2.41 -5.28 -15.80
CA GLU A 56 -1.25 -5.80 -16.52
C GLU A 56 -1.52 -7.21 -17.01
N ILE A 57 -1.39 -7.43 -18.32
CA ILE A 57 -1.41 -8.76 -18.94
C ILE A 57 0.04 -9.21 -19.05
N GLN A 58 0.39 -10.29 -18.36
CA GLN A 58 1.73 -10.87 -18.38
C GLN A 58 1.80 -12.03 -19.37
N ILE A 59 2.75 -11.97 -20.32
CA ILE A 59 2.92 -12.93 -21.41
C ILE A 59 4.29 -13.59 -21.26
N ASP A 60 4.29 -14.92 -21.11
CA ASP A 60 5.54 -15.69 -20.95
C ASP A 60 5.34 -17.13 -21.46
N PRO A 61 5.84 -17.46 -22.66
CA PRO A 61 5.72 -18.80 -23.24
C PRO A 61 6.50 -19.90 -22.48
N ASN A 62 7.40 -19.51 -21.58
CA ASN A 62 8.19 -20.48 -20.79
C ASN A 62 7.55 -20.78 -19.42
N HIS A 63 6.60 -19.96 -18.97
CA HIS A 63 5.90 -20.18 -17.71
C HIS A 63 4.96 -21.41 -17.83
N PRO A 64 4.81 -22.24 -16.78
CA PRO A 64 3.92 -23.42 -16.82
C PRO A 64 2.49 -23.12 -17.26
N VAL A 65 1.92 -21.97 -16.86
CA VAL A 65 0.59 -21.53 -17.30
C VAL A 65 0.63 -20.98 -18.72
N GLY A 66 1.57 -20.09 -19.04
CA GLY A 66 1.68 -19.50 -20.38
C GLY A 66 1.91 -20.53 -21.50
N LYS A 67 2.62 -21.63 -21.22
CA LYS A 67 2.77 -22.74 -22.18
C LYS A 67 1.47 -23.38 -22.62
N THR A 68 0.43 -23.32 -21.79
CA THR A 68 -0.87 -23.95 -22.04
C THR A 68 -1.92 -22.94 -22.52
N ASP A 69 -1.62 -21.67 -22.44
CA ASP A 69 -2.45 -20.59 -22.97
C ASP A 69 -2.12 -20.30 -24.43
N LYS A 70 -3.16 -20.08 -25.27
CA LYS A 70 -3.00 -19.88 -26.72
C LYS A 70 -2.21 -18.61 -27.08
N ALA A 71 -2.32 -17.55 -26.27
CA ALA A 71 -1.60 -16.30 -26.42
C ALA A 71 -0.39 -16.19 -25.48
N ASN A 72 -0.02 -17.30 -24.84
CA ASN A 72 1.05 -17.37 -23.82
C ASN A 72 0.82 -16.46 -22.60
N ILE A 73 -0.42 -16.11 -22.30
CA ILE A 73 -0.76 -15.31 -21.12
C ILE A 73 -0.54 -16.18 -19.88
N LYS A 74 0.37 -15.73 -19.00
CA LYS A 74 0.68 -16.43 -17.75
C LYS A 74 -0.13 -15.93 -16.57
N ASP A 75 -0.48 -14.64 -16.55
CA ASP A 75 -1.18 -14.01 -15.44
C ASP A 75 -1.80 -12.67 -15.86
N LEU A 76 -2.78 -12.23 -15.05
CA LEU A 76 -3.39 -10.91 -15.10
C LEU A 76 -3.19 -10.24 -13.74
N LEU A 77 -2.40 -9.18 -13.69
CA LEU A 77 -2.17 -8.43 -12.47
C LEU A 77 -3.09 -7.20 -12.43
N LEU A 78 -4.06 -7.23 -11.53
CA LEU A 78 -4.98 -6.11 -11.31
C LEU A 78 -4.49 -5.28 -10.12
N GLU A 79 -4.40 -3.98 -10.33
CA GLU A 79 -4.10 -3.02 -9.26
C GLU A 79 -5.35 -2.83 -8.39
N SER A 80 -5.51 -3.69 -7.37
CA SER A 80 -6.71 -3.72 -6.53
C SER A 80 -6.51 -3.15 -5.13
N ALA A 81 -5.28 -3.11 -4.63
CA ALA A 81 -4.93 -2.60 -3.30
C ALA A 81 -4.02 -1.38 -3.45
N VAL A 82 -4.60 -0.18 -3.49
CA VAL A 82 -3.85 1.08 -3.55
C VAL A 82 -3.25 1.47 -2.20
N SER A 83 -3.78 0.94 -1.10
CA SER A 83 -3.27 1.11 0.26
C SER A 83 -3.28 -0.22 1.02
N THR A 84 -2.39 -0.33 2.00
CA THR A 84 -2.28 -1.47 2.92
C THR A 84 -2.05 -0.92 4.32
N ILE A 85 -2.68 -1.52 5.31
CA ILE A 85 -2.56 -1.11 6.71
C ILE A 85 -1.68 -2.12 7.43
N GLN A 86 -0.53 -1.67 7.96
CA GLN A 86 0.20 -2.44 8.95
C GLN A 86 -0.47 -2.29 10.31
N ASP A 87 -0.69 -3.38 10.99
CA ASP A 87 -1.44 -3.39 12.23
C ASP A 87 -0.52 -3.45 13.46
N CYS A 88 -0.80 -2.59 14.46
CA CYS A 88 -0.24 -2.68 15.81
C CYS A 88 -1.31 -3.08 16.83
N GLU A 89 -2.51 -3.48 16.38
CA GLU A 89 -3.67 -3.78 17.22
C GLU A 89 -4.16 -5.23 17.03
N ASP A 90 -5.41 -5.44 16.63
CA ASP A 90 -6.14 -6.72 16.75
C ASP A 90 -5.55 -7.87 15.93
N SER A 91 -4.91 -7.62 14.79
CA SER A 91 -4.30 -8.69 13.98
C SER A 91 -2.93 -9.15 14.49
N VAL A 92 -2.36 -8.46 15.46
CA VAL A 92 -1.13 -8.82 16.16
C VAL A 92 -1.40 -8.93 17.66
N ALA A 93 -0.94 -10.01 18.30
CA ALA A 93 -1.10 -10.20 19.73
C ALA A 93 0.10 -9.57 20.48
N ALA A 94 0.22 -8.25 20.45
CA ALA A 94 1.30 -7.51 21.10
C ALA A 94 0.94 -7.23 22.56
N VAL A 95 1.24 -8.17 23.44
CA VAL A 95 0.86 -8.10 24.86
C VAL A 95 1.94 -7.59 25.79
N ASP A 96 3.19 -7.55 25.33
CA ASP A 96 4.35 -7.10 26.10
C ASP A 96 5.33 -6.27 25.25
N ALA A 97 6.47 -5.93 25.85
CA ALA A 97 7.51 -5.14 25.20
C ALA A 97 8.15 -5.86 24.01
N GLU A 98 8.33 -7.17 24.08
CA GLU A 98 8.97 -7.95 23.00
C GLU A 98 8.10 -7.96 21.77
N ASP A 99 6.81 -8.20 21.94
CA ASP A 99 5.81 -8.18 20.85
C ASP A 99 5.73 -6.79 20.20
N LYS A 100 5.70 -5.72 21.01
CA LYS A 100 5.70 -4.34 20.51
C LYS A 100 6.95 -4.03 19.71
N VAL A 101 8.11 -4.47 20.17
CA VAL A 101 9.38 -4.29 19.44
C VAL A 101 9.34 -4.99 18.08
N ILE A 102 8.74 -6.16 17.97
CA ILE A 102 8.59 -6.85 16.68
C ILE A 102 7.71 -6.02 15.73
N ALA A 103 6.55 -5.52 16.19
CA ALA A 103 5.67 -4.69 15.39
C ALA A 103 6.38 -3.40 14.92
N TYR A 104 7.10 -2.73 15.80
CA TYR A 104 7.84 -1.52 15.46
C TYR A 104 9.04 -1.76 14.55
N ARG A 105 9.74 -2.91 14.69
CA ARG A 105 10.82 -3.30 13.76
C ARG A 105 10.30 -3.55 12.36
N ASN A 106 9.14 -4.18 12.22
CA ASN A 106 8.51 -4.37 10.92
C ASN A 106 8.15 -3.02 10.29
N TRP A 107 7.56 -2.10 11.06
CA TRP A 107 7.29 -0.75 10.58
C TRP A 107 8.57 0.00 10.20
N LEU A 108 9.64 -0.13 11.00
CA LEU A 108 10.94 0.46 10.69
C LEU A 108 11.52 -0.08 9.37
N GLY A 109 11.49 -1.39 9.17
CA GLY A 109 11.99 -2.01 7.94
C GLY A 109 11.17 -1.58 6.71
N LEU A 110 9.85 -1.38 6.86
CA LEU A 110 9.00 -0.83 5.80
C LEU A 110 9.37 0.63 5.48
N MET A 111 9.57 1.47 6.50
CA MET A 111 9.91 2.89 6.31
C MET A 111 11.35 3.08 5.82
N LYS A 112 12.27 2.20 6.16
CA LYS A 112 13.63 2.16 5.59
C LYS A 112 13.68 1.60 4.17
N GLY A 113 12.68 0.79 3.79
CA GLY A 113 12.65 0.10 2.51
C GLY A 113 13.51 -1.17 2.47
N ASP A 114 13.96 -1.69 3.63
CA ASP A 114 14.85 -2.85 3.74
C ASP A 114 14.22 -4.07 4.40
N LEU A 115 12.91 -4.05 4.66
CA LEU A 115 12.22 -5.21 5.25
C LEU A 115 12.34 -6.42 4.34
N SER A 116 12.81 -7.50 4.89
CA SER A 116 12.90 -8.79 4.19
C SER A 116 12.49 -9.93 5.11
N GLU A 117 11.91 -10.98 4.53
CA GLU A 117 11.53 -12.20 5.23
C GLU A 117 11.93 -13.42 4.41
N THR A 118 12.59 -14.38 5.06
CA THR A 118 12.96 -15.65 4.44
C THR A 118 12.16 -16.78 5.07
N PHE A 119 11.48 -17.56 4.24
CA PHE A 119 10.65 -18.68 4.66
C PHE A 119 10.80 -19.85 3.69
N GLU A 120 10.46 -21.04 4.15
CA GLU A 120 10.46 -22.23 3.31
C GLU A 120 9.10 -22.44 2.64
N LYS A 121 9.11 -22.69 1.32
CA LYS A 121 7.93 -23.08 0.55
C LYS A 121 8.29 -24.22 -0.41
N ASN A 122 7.61 -25.36 -0.27
CA ASN A 122 7.83 -26.55 -1.11
C ASN A 122 9.30 -27.04 -1.12
N GLY A 123 9.96 -27.04 0.04
CA GLY A 123 11.36 -27.46 0.18
C GLY A 123 12.40 -26.47 -0.36
N LYS A 124 11.98 -25.25 -0.70
CA LYS A 124 12.88 -24.18 -1.16
C LYS A 124 12.78 -22.96 -0.25
N GLN A 125 13.93 -22.41 0.08
CA GLN A 125 13.96 -21.11 0.76
C GLN A 125 13.59 -20.00 -0.23
N LEU A 126 12.65 -19.15 0.17
CA LEU A 126 12.22 -17.97 -0.56
C LEU A 126 12.41 -16.75 0.33
N THR A 127 13.06 -15.73 -0.21
CA THR A 127 13.18 -14.43 0.44
C THR A 127 12.23 -13.45 -0.23
N ARG A 128 11.36 -12.83 0.54
CA ARG A 128 10.52 -11.70 0.13
C ARG A 128 11.18 -10.40 0.54
N VAL A 129 11.15 -9.45 -0.38
CA VAL A 129 11.61 -8.07 -0.18
C VAL A 129 10.54 -7.12 -0.70
N LEU A 130 10.64 -5.84 -0.35
CA LEU A 130 9.80 -4.80 -0.95
C LEU A 130 10.08 -4.72 -2.45
N LYS A 131 9.02 -4.65 -3.24
CA LYS A 131 9.14 -4.56 -4.70
C LYS A 131 9.54 -3.14 -5.10
N GLU A 132 10.39 -3.06 -6.10
CA GLU A 132 10.67 -1.81 -6.81
C GLU A 132 9.48 -1.34 -7.64
N ASP A 133 9.52 -0.11 -8.12
CA ASP A 133 8.53 0.39 -9.05
C ASP A 133 8.63 -0.35 -10.38
N ARG A 134 7.52 -0.48 -11.08
CA ARG A 134 7.44 -1.22 -12.36
C ARG A 134 7.62 -0.24 -13.50
N GLU A 135 8.58 -0.53 -14.38
CA GLU A 135 8.89 0.28 -15.55
C GLU A 135 8.14 -0.21 -16.79
N TYR A 136 7.67 0.72 -17.60
CA TYR A 136 6.99 0.45 -18.86
C TYR A 136 7.42 1.46 -19.93
N LEU A 137 7.22 1.09 -21.19
CA LEU A 137 7.29 2.01 -22.32
C LEU A 137 5.87 2.42 -22.73
N ASP A 138 5.66 3.70 -23.00
CA ASP A 138 4.46 4.14 -23.69
C ASP A 138 4.57 3.83 -25.19
N ILE A 139 3.51 4.08 -25.94
CA ILE A 139 3.46 3.77 -27.38
C ILE A 139 4.43 4.63 -28.21
N ASN A 140 4.95 5.72 -27.67
CA ASN A 140 5.95 6.58 -28.31
C ASN A 140 7.39 6.19 -27.93
N GLY A 141 7.56 5.16 -27.07
CA GLY A 141 8.85 4.70 -26.59
C GLY A 141 9.40 5.49 -25.39
N ASN A 142 8.58 6.33 -24.74
CA ASN A 142 8.98 7.01 -23.51
C ASN A 142 8.79 6.07 -22.31
N SER A 143 9.80 6.02 -21.45
CA SER A 143 9.73 5.26 -20.20
C SER A 143 8.88 5.99 -19.16
N PHE A 144 8.09 5.23 -18.42
CA PHE A 144 7.37 5.68 -17.22
C PHE A 144 7.27 4.54 -16.20
N SER A 145 7.03 4.88 -14.93
CA SER A 145 6.92 3.90 -13.87
C SER A 145 5.58 3.94 -13.15
N LEU A 146 5.18 2.79 -12.64
CA LEU A 146 4.07 2.64 -11.69
C LEU A 146 4.61 2.16 -10.34
N PRO A 147 3.99 2.55 -9.22
CA PRO A 147 4.35 2.04 -7.92
C PRO A 147 4.30 0.52 -7.87
N GLY A 148 5.38 -0.12 -7.42
CA GLY A 148 5.40 -1.56 -7.16
C GLY A 148 4.80 -1.95 -5.82
N ARG A 149 4.47 -0.95 -4.98
CA ARG A 149 3.96 -1.09 -3.62
C ARG A 149 2.69 -0.25 -3.44
N SER A 150 1.77 -0.75 -2.61
CA SER A 150 0.67 0.07 -2.12
C SER A 150 1.15 1.10 -1.10
N LEU A 151 0.41 2.20 -0.94
CA LEU A 151 0.65 3.16 0.12
C LEU A 151 0.42 2.47 1.48
N LEU A 152 1.42 2.52 2.36
CA LEU A 152 1.33 1.93 3.69
C LEU A 152 0.78 2.94 4.68
N LEU A 153 -0.25 2.52 5.39
CA LEU A 153 -0.77 3.13 6.60
C LEU A 153 -0.38 2.25 7.79
N VAL A 154 -0.37 2.78 8.99
CA VAL A 154 -0.22 1.99 10.22
C VAL A 154 -1.44 2.18 11.11
N ARG A 155 -2.01 1.07 11.62
CA ARG A 155 -3.06 1.15 12.63
C ARG A 155 -2.41 1.11 14.03
N ASN A 156 -2.55 2.20 14.77
CA ASN A 156 -2.19 2.26 16.17
C ASN A 156 -3.32 1.64 17.02
N VAL A 157 -3.07 1.30 18.27
CA VAL A 157 -4.13 0.86 19.18
C VAL A 157 -5.02 2.03 19.61
N GLY A 158 -6.20 1.72 20.13
CA GLY A 158 -7.15 2.68 20.71
C GLY A 158 -6.62 3.41 21.94
N HIS A 159 -7.51 4.14 22.62
CA HIS A 159 -7.09 4.95 23.80
C HIS A 159 -7.12 4.19 25.13
N LEU A 160 -7.82 3.06 25.21
CA LEU A 160 -8.10 2.38 26.46
C LEU A 160 -6.93 1.56 26.99
N MET A 161 -6.15 0.92 26.10
CA MET A 161 -5.18 -0.09 26.49
C MET A 161 -3.89 0.54 27.06
N GLN A 162 -3.31 -0.15 28.04
CA GLN A 162 -1.99 0.11 28.58
C GLN A 162 -1.05 -1.05 28.22
N ASN A 163 0.26 -0.81 28.26
CA ASN A 163 1.25 -1.83 27.93
C ASN A 163 2.50 -1.65 28.80
N PRO A 164 3.03 -2.76 29.37
CA PRO A 164 4.20 -2.73 30.25
C PRO A 164 5.53 -2.43 29.52
N ALA A 165 5.52 -2.19 28.21
CA ALA A 165 6.73 -1.80 27.48
C ALA A 165 7.38 -0.52 28.00
N VAL A 166 6.58 0.39 28.56
CA VAL A 166 7.06 1.59 29.26
C VAL A 166 6.29 1.75 30.56
N ILE A 167 7.03 1.85 31.66
CA ILE A 167 6.49 2.00 33.00
C ILE A 167 6.96 3.37 33.55
N LEU A 168 6.02 4.13 34.08
CA LEU A 168 6.28 5.42 34.69
C LEU A 168 6.96 5.26 36.07
N ASP A 169 7.55 6.33 36.58
CA ASP A 169 8.24 6.34 37.92
C ASP A 169 7.33 5.92 39.06
N ASN A 170 6.02 6.12 38.95
CA ASN A 170 5.00 5.69 39.91
C ASN A 170 4.60 4.23 39.81
N GLY A 171 5.16 3.48 38.84
CA GLY A 171 4.85 2.06 38.58
C GLY A 171 3.63 1.81 37.65
N GLU A 172 3.03 2.87 37.14
CA GLU A 172 1.92 2.74 36.17
C GLU A 172 2.44 2.48 34.76
N GLU A 173 1.69 1.68 34.00
CA GLU A 173 1.96 1.43 32.58
C GLU A 173 1.51 2.62 31.73
N VAL A 174 2.27 2.92 30.67
CA VAL A 174 1.89 3.96 29.72
C VAL A 174 0.73 3.49 28.84
N PHE A 175 -0.18 4.40 28.52
CA PHE A 175 -1.22 4.13 27.53
C PHE A 175 -0.61 3.77 26.16
N GLU A 176 -0.95 2.59 25.69
CA GLU A 176 -0.37 2.00 24.49
C GLU A 176 -0.58 2.85 23.24
N GLY A 177 -1.73 3.54 23.14
CA GLY A 177 -2.02 4.45 22.04
C GLY A 177 -1.11 5.68 21.97
N ILE A 178 -0.56 6.13 23.11
CA ILE A 178 0.46 7.19 23.18
C ILE A 178 1.81 6.63 22.73
N LEU A 179 2.16 5.44 23.21
CA LEU A 179 3.38 4.73 22.83
C LEU A 179 3.44 4.51 21.32
N ASP A 180 2.36 4.00 20.75
CA ASP A 180 2.23 3.78 19.30
C ASP A 180 2.40 5.08 18.51
N ALA A 181 1.73 6.17 18.91
CA ALA A 181 1.88 7.46 18.24
C ALA A 181 3.34 7.93 18.24
N MET A 182 4.02 7.83 19.38
CA MET A 182 5.43 8.22 19.51
C MET A 182 6.33 7.40 18.58
N PHE A 183 6.26 6.07 18.68
CA PHE A 183 7.17 5.20 17.95
C PHE A 183 6.86 5.14 16.46
N THR A 184 5.60 5.04 16.07
CA THR A 184 5.25 4.93 14.64
C THR A 184 5.56 6.23 13.88
N ILE A 185 5.37 7.40 14.50
CA ILE A 185 5.75 8.69 13.90
C ILE A 185 7.28 8.85 13.87
N CYS A 186 7.98 8.52 14.97
CA CYS A 186 9.44 8.55 14.99
C CYS A 186 10.07 7.71 13.88
N ILE A 187 9.56 6.50 13.71
CA ILE A 187 10.02 5.58 12.66
C ILE A 187 9.74 6.15 11.27
N ALA A 188 8.58 6.76 11.06
CA ALA A 188 8.21 7.35 9.77
C ALA A 188 9.11 8.53 9.35
N LEU A 189 9.93 9.08 10.24
CA LEU A 189 10.91 10.10 9.89
C LEU A 189 11.90 9.63 8.82
N TYR A 190 12.16 8.33 8.70
CA TYR A 190 12.95 7.78 7.60
C TYR A 190 12.32 8.08 6.24
N ASP A 191 11.03 7.86 6.11
CA ASP A 191 10.28 8.13 4.87
C ASP A 191 10.07 9.64 4.66
N LEU A 192 9.65 10.35 5.70
CA LEU A 192 9.37 11.79 5.63
C LEU A 192 10.61 12.61 5.25
N ASN A 193 11.79 12.20 5.71
CA ASN A 193 13.09 12.82 5.37
C ASN A 193 13.73 12.22 4.11
N GLN A 194 13.06 11.30 3.41
CA GLN A 194 13.58 10.67 2.20
C GLN A 194 14.95 9.99 2.39
N LEU A 195 15.13 9.32 3.53
CA LEU A 195 16.34 8.58 3.87
C LEU A 195 16.31 7.12 3.36
N ASN A 196 15.19 6.71 2.77
CA ASN A 196 14.95 5.39 2.21
C ASN A 196 15.17 5.37 0.70
N THR A 197 15.37 4.16 0.16
CA THR A 197 15.48 3.93 -1.29
C THR A 197 14.13 3.67 -1.96
N LEU A 198 13.13 3.27 -1.18
CA LEU A 198 11.78 2.92 -1.63
C LEU A 198 10.75 3.73 -0.83
N PRO A 199 10.49 5.00 -1.20
CA PRO A 199 9.64 5.89 -0.44
C PRO A 199 8.20 5.37 -0.36
N ASN A 200 7.57 5.53 0.81
CA ASN A 200 6.18 5.22 1.04
C ASN A 200 5.27 6.39 0.62
N SER A 201 5.53 7.58 1.15
CA SER A 201 4.69 8.75 0.93
C SER A 201 5.30 9.71 -0.10
N ARG A 202 4.56 9.95 -1.20
CA ARG A 202 4.94 10.96 -2.20
C ARG A 202 4.68 12.40 -1.74
N ASN A 203 3.76 12.55 -0.78
CA ASN A 203 3.32 13.86 -0.28
C ASN A 203 3.97 14.23 1.06
N LYS A 204 4.99 13.49 1.50
CA LYS A 204 5.67 13.68 2.79
C LYS A 204 4.67 13.74 3.96
N SER A 205 3.70 12.85 3.95
CA SER A 205 2.72 12.68 5.02
C SER A 205 2.80 11.26 5.56
N MET A 206 2.49 11.10 6.83
CA MET A 206 2.31 9.80 7.47
C MET A 206 0.83 9.55 7.72
N TYR A 207 0.40 8.30 7.63
CA TYR A 207 -1.01 7.92 7.67
C TYR A 207 -1.24 6.93 8.80
N ILE A 208 -1.95 7.37 9.85
CA ILE A 208 -2.30 6.53 11.01
C ILE A 208 -3.80 6.26 11.00
N VAL A 209 -4.17 4.97 11.04
CA VAL A 209 -5.54 4.55 11.30
C VAL A 209 -5.72 4.45 12.82
N LYS A 210 -6.73 5.14 13.36
CA LYS A 210 -7.02 5.16 14.80
C LYS A 210 -8.34 4.45 15.09
N PRO A 211 -8.30 3.27 15.73
CA PRO A 211 -9.45 2.43 16.01
C PRO A 211 -10.16 2.81 17.31
N LYS A 212 -11.34 2.26 17.51
CA LYS A 212 -12.09 2.21 18.78
C LYS A 212 -12.28 3.59 19.45
N MET A 213 -12.43 4.64 18.65
CA MET A 213 -12.76 5.97 19.16
C MET A 213 -14.26 6.11 19.41
N HIS A 214 -14.63 6.66 20.56
CA HIS A 214 -16.01 6.86 20.99
C HIS A 214 -16.44 8.32 20.84
N GLY A 215 -16.64 8.78 19.61
CA GLY A 215 -17.18 10.10 19.29
C GLY A 215 -16.13 11.18 19.12
N SER A 216 -16.62 12.41 18.92
CA SER A 216 -15.81 13.55 18.48
C SER A 216 -14.78 14.03 19.50
N GLU A 217 -14.98 13.77 20.79
CA GLU A 217 -14.03 14.17 21.84
C GLU A 217 -12.77 13.32 21.77
N GLU A 218 -12.88 12.00 21.57
CA GLU A 218 -11.74 11.11 21.40
C GLU A 218 -11.02 11.34 20.07
N VAL A 219 -11.73 11.75 19.02
CA VAL A 219 -11.11 12.21 17.76
C VAL A 219 -10.31 13.50 18.02
N THR A 220 -10.84 14.45 18.79
CA THR A 220 -10.10 15.66 19.17
C THR A 220 -8.84 15.32 19.93
N PHE A 221 -8.94 14.43 20.94
CA PHE A 221 -7.79 13.96 21.70
C PHE A 221 -6.71 13.31 20.80
N THR A 222 -7.13 12.53 19.83
CA THR A 222 -6.19 11.96 18.84
C THR A 222 -5.48 13.04 18.03
N CYS A 223 -6.19 14.08 17.59
CA CYS A 223 -5.59 15.20 16.87
C CYS A 223 -4.61 15.98 17.76
N ASP A 224 -4.95 16.22 19.02
CA ASP A 224 -4.08 16.91 19.99
C ASP A 224 -2.83 16.10 20.29
N LEU A 225 -2.95 14.76 20.41
CA LEU A 225 -1.82 13.86 20.58
C LEU A 225 -0.88 13.94 19.35
N PHE A 226 -1.42 13.90 18.14
CA PHE A 226 -0.59 14.00 16.94
C PHE A 226 0.06 15.37 16.80
N ASP A 227 -0.65 16.46 17.12
CA ASP A 227 -0.08 17.80 17.20
C ASP A 227 1.10 17.88 18.21
N ALA A 228 0.99 17.20 19.35
CA ALA A 228 2.05 17.16 20.35
C ALA A 228 3.28 16.40 19.84
N VAL A 229 3.08 15.26 19.18
CA VAL A 229 4.17 14.45 18.64
C VAL A 229 4.81 15.13 17.42
N GLU A 230 4.02 15.78 16.55
CA GLU A 230 4.54 16.60 15.43
C GLU A 230 5.47 17.70 15.95
N ARG A 231 5.06 18.42 17.00
CA ARG A 231 5.92 19.45 17.64
C ARG A 231 7.20 18.85 18.21
N LEU A 232 7.11 17.68 18.86
CA LEU A 232 8.27 17.01 19.46
C LEU A 232 9.32 16.65 18.41
N PHE A 233 8.89 16.19 17.23
CA PHE A 233 9.77 15.82 16.11
C PHE A 233 10.02 16.97 15.12
N ASN A 234 9.58 18.19 15.43
CA ASN A 234 9.71 19.36 14.56
C ASN A 234 9.15 19.13 13.14
N LEU A 235 8.01 18.44 13.07
CA LEU A 235 7.25 18.24 11.82
C LEU A 235 6.31 19.42 11.59
N GLU A 236 5.99 19.65 10.33
CA GLU A 236 4.93 20.60 9.96
C GLU A 236 3.58 20.12 10.49
N LYS A 237 2.72 21.05 10.86
CA LYS A 237 1.38 20.73 11.35
C LYS A 237 0.60 19.94 10.29
N ASN A 238 -0.14 18.93 10.72
CA ASN A 238 -0.94 18.03 9.88
C ASN A 238 -0.11 17.16 8.92
N THR A 239 1.19 16.95 9.18
CA THR A 239 2.00 15.94 8.49
C THR A 239 1.46 14.53 8.77
N VAL A 240 1.02 14.29 10.01
CA VAL A 240 0.40 13.02 10.41
C VAL A 240 -1.08 13.08 10.09
N LYS A 241 -1.52 12.26 9.16
CA LYS A 241 -2.92 12.11 8.77
C LYS A 241 -3.61 11.06 9.63
N VAL A 242 -4.93 11.16 9.78
CA VAL A 242 -5.73 10.23 10.58
C VAL A 242 -6.86 9.60 9.77
N GLY A 243 -6.93 8.27 9.80
CA GLY A 243 -8.10 7.50 9.40
C GLY A 243 -8.95 7.18 10.61
N ILE A 244 -10.18 7.67 10.64
CA ILE A 244 -11.16 7.35 11.68
C ILE A 244 -11.79 6.01 11.32
N MET A 245 -11.70 5.01 12.23
CA MET A 245 -12.47 3.78 12.06
C MET A 245 -13.90 3.99 12.54
N ASP A 246 -14.85 3.81 11.63
CA ASP A 246 -16.29 3.89 11.94
C ASP A 246 -16.79 2.52 12.40
N GLU A 247 -16.39 2.13 13.61
CA GLU A 247 -16.69 0.80 14.20
C GLU A 247 -17.41 0.90 15.55
N GLU A 248 -17.34 2.06 16.23
CA GLU A 248 -18.00 2.29 17.49
C GLU A 248 -19.32 3.05 17.33
N ARG A 249 -20.38 2.59 18.00
CA ARG A 249 -21.73 3.18 17.88
C ARG A 249 -21.72 4.70 18.05
N ARG A 250 -21.00 5.22 19.06
CA ARG A 250 -20.95 6.67 19.34
C ARG A 250 -20.27 7.45 18.21
N THR A 251 -19.32 6.86 17.53
CA THR A 251 -18.69 7.43 16.35
C THR A 251 -19.63 7.34 15.14
N THR A 252 -20.22 6.18 14.88
CA THR A 252 -21.14 5.97 13.76
C THR A 252 -22.28 6.99 13.73
N VAL A 253 -22.98 7.18 14.86
CA VAL A 253 -24.12 8.13 14.90
C VAL A 253 -23.72 9.60 14.88
N ASN A 254 -22.43 9.90 15.10
CA ASN A 254 -21.85 11.24 15.13
C ASN A 254 -20.72 11.42 14.12
N LEU A 255 -20.64 10.61 13.08
CA LEU A 255 -19.50 10.55 12.16
C LEU A 255 -19.18 11.93 11.56
N LYS A 256 -20.18 12.71 11.17
CA LYS A 256 -19.98 14.09 10.66
C LYS A 256 -19.24 14.97 11.68
N ALA A 257 -19.61 14.89 12.97
CA ALA A 257 -18.94 15.65 14.02
C ALA A 257 -17.51 15.15 14.26
N CYS A 258 -17.28 13.85 14.16
CA CYS A 258 -15.95 13.26 14.23
C CYS A 258 -15.05 13.76 13.09
N ILE A 259 -15.55 13.69 11.84
CA ILE A 259 -14.84 14.20 10.65
C ILE A 259 -14.51 15.70 10.80
N GLU A 260 -15.45 16.52 11.27
CA GLU A 260 -15.21 17.95 11.47
C GLU A 260 -14.06 18.24 12.42
N LYS A 261 -13.86 17.41 13.46
CA LYS A 261 -12.73 17.56 14.39
C LYS A 261 -11.37 17.22 13.76
N ALA A 262 -11.37 16.34 12.78
CA ALA A 262 -10.13 15.90 12.12
C ALA A 262 -9.96 16.46 10.70
N LYS A 263 -10.80 17.37 10.22
CA LYS A 263 -10.91 17.80 8.81
C LYS A 263 -9.58 18.21 8.17
N GLU A 264 -8.66 18.76 8.94
CA GLU A 264 -7.36 19.24 8.43
C GLU A 264 -6.35 18.11 8.25
N ARG A 265 -6.61 16.93 8.86
CA ARG A 265 -5.68 15.77 8.82
C ARG A 265 -6.34 14.45 8.41
N ILE A 266 -7.63 14.44 8.08
CA ILE A 266 -8.35 13.22 7.72
C ILE A 266 -7.91 12.66 6.35
N ILE A 267 -7.91 11.33 6.20
CA ILE A 267 -7.68 10.58 4.96
C ILE A 267 -8.95 9.97 4.44
#